data_911bc416cd97efc1c3d1a1203f13553e
#
_entry.id   911bc416cd97efc1c3d1a1203f13553e
#
_cell.length_a   1.000
_cell.length_b   1.000
_cell.length_c   1.000
_cell.angle_alpha   90.00
_cell.angle_beta   90.00
_cell.angle_gamma   90.00
#
_symmetry.space_group_name_H-M   'P 1'
#
loop_
_entity.id
_entity.type
_entity.pdbx_description
1 polymer ?
#
loop_
_entity_poly.entity_id
_entity_poly.type
_entity_poly.pdbx_seq_one_letter_code
_entity_poly.pdbx_strand_id
1 'polypeptide(L)'
;MKDRVSLHPGRVVLTPVPGQTNTYDMTMADQPTQVGDPPTKANLLSDATVAALNAFLTSALPVNPKVTDALKSLATVGLGKIAYGSYIGTGTYGASNPCRLTFSFLPKFVVVSRGREASTSESVIGIFVRADHGMKITQSTNYASAFLYATWADTSLSWSDEGGESNQLNETGIPYHYLAIG
;
A
#
# COMPACT_ATOMS: atom_id res chain seq x y z
N MET A 1 -14.45 6.56 -24.84
CA MET A 1 -15.65 5.75 -25.20
C MET A 1 -16.67 6.69 -25.83
N LYS A 2 -17.20 6.35 -26.99
CA LYS A 2 -18.26 7.14 -27.64
C LYS A 2 -19.61 6.57 -27.26
N ASP A 3 -20.55 7.45 -26.94
CA ASP A 3 -21.93 7.04 -26.69
C ASP A 3 -22.65 6.77 -27.99
N ARG A 4 -23.59 5.84 -27.96
CA ARG A 4 -24.47 5.58 -29.09
C ARG A 4 -25.49 6.71 -29.18
N VAL A 5 -25.60 7.33 -30.35
CA VAL A 5 -26.60 8.36 -30.63
C VAL A 5 -27.64 7.79 -31.56
N SER A 6 -28.84 7.63 -31.04
CA SER A 6 -30.02 7.12 -31.78
C SER A 6 -30.63 8.20 -32.66
N LEU A 7 -30.90 7.89 -33.94
CA LEU A 7 -31.69 8.77 -34.82
C LEU A 7 -33.16 8.76 -34.45
N HIS A 8 -33.67 7.60 -34.02
CA HIS A 8 -35.07 7.39 -33.65
C HIS A 8 -35.17 6.64 -32.32
N PRO A 9 -34.98 7.34 -31.16
CA PRO A 9 -35.06 6.71 -29.86
C PRO A 9 -36.40 6.00 -29.62
N GLY A 10 -36.35 4.74 -29.22
CA GLY A 10 -37.53 3.95 -28.89
C GLY A 10 -38.33 3.43 -30.09
N ARG A 11 -37.87 3.65 -31.32
CA ARG A 11 -38.52 3.07 -32.49
C ARG A 11 -38.31 1.55 -32.52
N VAL A 12 -39.41 0.84 -32.78
CA VAL A 12 -39.43 -0.62 -32.92
C VAL A 12 -40.12 -1.04 -34.22
N VAL A 13 -39.77 -2.19 -34.75
CA VAL A 13 -40.50 -2.90 -35.79
C VAL A 13 -41.22 -4.07 -35.13
N LEU A 14 -42.53 -4.18 -35.45
CA LEU A 14 -43.36 -5.30 -35.06
C LEU A 14 -43.50 -6.24 -36.26
N THR A 15 -43.05 -7.46 -36.12
CA THR A 15 -43.15 -8.51 -37.15
C THR A 15 -44.17 -9.53 -36.70
N PRO A 16 -45.25 -9.79 -37.49
CA PRO A 16 -46.24 -10.82 -37.14
C PRO A 16 -45.59 -12.19 -36.95
N VAL A 17 -45.93 -12.89 -35.87
CA VAL A 17 -45.47 -14.25 -35.65
C VAL A 17 -46.33 -15.21 -36.50
N PRO A 18 -45.72 -16.02 -37.39
CA PRO A 18 -46.45 -16.93 -38.24
C PRO A 18 -47.31 -17.93 -37.43
N GLY A 19 -48.61 -18.06 -37.81
CA GLY A 19 -49.53 -18.97 -37.18
C GLY A 19 -50.12 -18.49 -35.85
N GLN A 20 -49.83 -17.27 -35.41
CA GLN A 20 -50.42 -16.67 -34.21
C GLN A 20 -51.21 -15.41 -34.54
N THR A 21 -52.42 -15.28 -33.99
CA THR A 21 -53.27 -14.09 -34.18
C THR A 21 -52.90 -13.00 -33.16
N ASN A 22 -52.68 -11.79 -33.61
CA ASN A 22 -52.35 -10.62 -32.77
C ASN A 22 -51.07 -10.75 -31.95
N THR A 23 -50.11 -11.61 -32.40
CA THR A 23 -48.81 -11.78 -31.80
C THR A 23 -47.74 -11.25 -32.73
N TYR A 24 -46.81 -10.46 -32.20
CA TYR A 24 -45.74 -9.80 -32.94
C TYR A 24 -44.42 -9.92 -32.21
N ASP A 25 -43.39 -10.24 -32.97
CA ASP A 25 -42.01 -10.07 -32.49
C ASP A 25 -41.63 -8.59 -32.60
N MET A 26 -41.02 -8.11 -31.55
CA MET A 26 -40.57 -6.72 -31.45
C MET A 26 -39.04 -6.63 -31.58
N THR A 27 -38.59 -5.93 -32.61
CA THR A 27 -37.17 -5.63 -32.82
C THR A 27 -36.92 -4.14 -32.78
N MET A 28 -35.80 -3.75 -32.18
CA MET A 28 -35.40 -2.34 -32.18
C MET A 28 -35.06 -1.90 -33.59
N ALA A 29 -35.75 -0.87 -34.07
CA ALA A 29 -35.55 -0.26 -35.40
C ALA A 29 -34.81 1.08 -35.29
N ASP A 30 -33.94 1.15 -34.36
CA ASP A 30 -33.10 2.31 -34.13
C ASP A 30 -32.02 2.39 -35.22
N GLN A 31 -31.96 3.51 -35.93
CA GLN A 31 -30.86 3.82 -36.87
C GLN A 31 -29.89 4.77 -36.16
N PRO A 32 -28.80 4.27 -35.58
CA PRO A 32 -27.90 5.16 -34.90
C PRO A 32 -27.14 6.06 -35.89
N THR A 33 -27.11 7.33 -35.64
CA THR A 33 -26.24 8.29 -36.35
C THR A 33 -24.79 8.11 -35.93
N GLN A 34 -24.60 7.55 -34.77
CA GLN A 34 -23.30 7.15 -34.24
C GLN A 34 -23.44 5.81 -33.50
N VAL A 35 -22.67 4.82 -33.94
CA VAL A 35 -22.56 3.57 -33.21
C VAL A 35 -21.65 3.81 -32.00
N GLY A 36 -22.14 3.45 -30.82
CA GLY A 36 -21.34 3.52 -29.61
C GLY A 36 -20.17 2.52 -29.64
N ASP A 37 -19.09 2.83 -28.95
CA ASP A 37 -17.99 1.90 -28.84
C ASP A 37 -18.42 0.71 -27.97
N PRO A 38 -18.18 -0.52 -28.41
CA PRO A 38 -18.41 -1.68 -27.55
C PRO A 38 -17.49 -1.60 -26.33
N PRO A 39 -17.87 -2.14 -25.17
CA PRO A 39 -17.03 -2.21 -23.99
C PRO A 39 -15.89 -3.22 -24.20
N THR A 40 -14.96 -2.88 -25.10
CA THR A 40 -13.79 -3.69 -25.36
C THR A 40 -12.71 -3.37 -24.34
N LYS A 41 -11.77 -4.30 -24.20
CA LYS A 41 -10.58 -4.12 -23.36
C LYS A 41 -9.80 -2.84 -23.72
N ALA A 42 -9.67 -2.52 -25.01
CA ALA A 42 -8.98 -1.32 -25.50
C ALA A 42 -9.71 -0.03 -25.08
N ASN A 43 -11.06 -0.05 -25.01
CA ASN A 43 -11.84 1.11 -24.60
C ASN A 43 -11.84 1.32 -23.08
N LEU A 44 -11.63 0.26 -22.31
CA LEU A 44 -11.53 0.32 -20.83
C LEU A 44 -10.14 0.73 -20.35
N LEU A 45 -9.11 0.45 -21.14
CA LEU A 45 -7.72 0.80 -20.80
C LEU A 45 -7.04 1.38 -22.05
N SER A 46 -7.18 2.69 -22.26
CA SER A 46 -6.61 3.38 -23.41
C SER A 46 -5.09 3.38 -23.40
N ASP A 47 -4.46 3.53 -24.56
CA ASP A 47 -3.01 3.63 -24.70
C ASP A 47 -2.43 4.78 -23.85
N ALA A 48 -3.14 5.91 -23.75
CA ALA A 48 -2.75 7.02 -22.90
C ALA A 48 -2.76 6.63 -21.40
N THR A 49 -3.75 5.85 -20.97
CA THR A 49 -3.82 5.33 -19.60
C THR A 49 -2.69 4.34 -19.34
N VAL A 50 -2.41 3.46 -20.30
CA VAL A 50 -1.28 2.50 -20.22
C VAL A 50 0.05 3.25 -20.12
N ALA A 51 0.27 4.28 -20.94
CA ALA A 51 1.47 5.09 -20.90
C ALA A 51 1.65 5.81 -19.55
N ALA A 52 0.58 6.40 -19.03
CA ALA A 52 0.60 7.07 -17.72
C ALA A 52 0.90 6.08 -16.58
N LEU A 53 0.31 4.88 -16.62
CA LEU A 53 0.59 3.83 -15.65
C LEU A 53 2.05 3.33 -15.75
N ASN A 54 2.56 3.11 -16.95
CA ASN A 54 3.94 2.68 -17.16
C ASN A 54 4.97 3.70 -16.68
N ALA A 55 4.66 4.99 -16.75
CA ALA A 55 5.51 6.05 -16.19
C ALA A 55 5.61 6.00 -14.67
N PHE A 56 4.60 5.45 -14.01
CA PHE A 56 4.52 5.33 -12.56
C PHE A 56 4.99 3.95 -12.04
N LEU A 57 4.83 2.89 -12.85
CA LEU A 57 5.17 1.53 -12.48
C LEU A 57 6.67 1.26 -12.59
N THR A 58 7.21 0.45 -11.70
CA THR A 58 8.62 -0.01 -11.75
C THR A 58 8.87 -1.04 -12.87
N SER A 59 7.80 -1.66 -13.35
CA SER A 59 7.82 -2.62 -14.48
C SER A 59 6.69 -2.27 -15.44
N ALA A 60 6.99 -2.25 -16.74
CA ALA A 60 5.99 -1.98 -17.75
C ALA A 60 4.87 -3.03 -17.76
N LEU A 61 3.66 -2.60 -18.05
CA LEU A 61 2.54 -3.48 -18.28
C LEU A 61 2.79 -4.34 -19.54
N PRO A 62 2.24 -5.55 -19.62
CA PRO A 62 2.34 -6.39 -20.80
C PRO A 62 1.70 -5.72 -22.03
N VAL A 63 2.08 -6.16 -23.23
CA VAL A 63 1.43 -5.70 -24.45
C VAL A 63 -0.07 -6.04 -24.41
N ASN A 64 -0.93 -5.08 -24.66
CA ASN A 64 -2.39 -5.18 -24.52
C ASN A 64 -2.84 -5.64 -23.12
N PRO A 65 -2.54 -4.85 -22.07
CA PRO A 65 -2.82 -5.23 -20.69
C PRO A 65 -4.33 -5.31 -20.44
N LYS A 66 -4.73 -6.20 -19.55
CA LYS A 66 -6.09 -6.20 -18.98
C LYS A 66 -6.17 -5.18 -17.86
N VAL A 67 -7.36 -4.70 -17.55
CA VAL A 67 -7.60 -3.86 -16.36
C VAL A 67 -7.09 -4.55 -15.08
N THR A 68 -7.25 -5.88 -15.01
CA THR A 68 -6.72 -6.69 -13.91
C THR A 68 -5.20 -6.68 -13.81
N ASP A 69 -4.48 -6.61 -14.94
CA ASP A 69 -3.01 -6.53 -14.94
C ASP A 69 -2.56 -5.16 -14.41
N ALA A 70 -3.24 -4.09 -14.84
CA ALA A 70 -2.99 -2.74 -14.33
C ALA A 70 -3.26 -2.64 -12.82
N LEU A 71 -4.38 -3.18 -12.33
CA LEU A 71 -4.70 -3.20 -10.91
C LEU A 71 -3.71 -4.02 -10.09
N LYS A 72 -3.29 -5.19 -10.57
CA LYS A 72 -2.25 -6.00 -9.93
C LYS A 72 -0.92 -5.26 -9.86
N SER A 73 -0.52 -4.62 -10.95
CA SER A 73 0.72 -3.84 -10.99
C SER A 73 0.67 -2.64 -10.05
N LEU A 74 -0.44 -1.90 -9.99
CA LEU A 74 -0.63 -0.84 -9.01
C LEU A 74 -0.57 -1.35 -7.56
N ALA A 75 -1.14 -2.53 -7.29
CA ALA A 75 -1.06 -3.16 -5.98
C ALA A 75 0.38 -3.57 -5.60
N THR A 76 1.22 -3.90 -6.59
CA THR A 76 2.63 -4.28 -6.36
C THR A 76 3.57 -3.08 -6.25
N VAL A 77 3.29 -1.98 -6.94
CA VAL A 77 4.09 -0.74 -6.84
C VAL A 77 3.97 -0.11 -5.45
N GLY A 78 2.97 -0.55 -4.70
CA GLY A 78 2.81 -0.17 -3.32
C GLY A 78 2.80 1.35 -3.11
N LEU A 79 1.67 1.93 -2.89
CA LEU A 79 1.56 3.00 -1.90
C LEU A 79 2.36 2.51 -0.70
N GLY A 80 3.48 3.17 -0.36
CA GLY A 80 4.46 2.68 0.59
C GLY A 80 3.82 1.90 1.73
N LYS A 81 4.20 0.65 1.89
CA LYS A 81 3.62 -0.20 2.93
C LYS A 81 3.96 0.42 4.26
N ILE A 82 2.95 0.81 5.03
CA ILE A 82 3.11 1.46 6.31
C ILE A 82 2.54 0.54 7.39
N ALA A 83 3.29 0.33 8.44
CA ALA A 83 2.82 -0.31 9.65
C ALA A 83 3.10 0.61 10.84
N TYR A 84 2.18 0.66 11.76
CA TYR A 84 2.36 1.33 13.06
C TYR A 84 1.85 0.42 14.16
N GLY A 85 2.40 0.57 15.35
CA GLY A 85 2.01 -0.21 16.50
C GLY A 85 2.78 0.19 17.73
N SER A 86 2.68 -0.64 18.75
CA SER A 86 3.39 -0.43 20.02
C SER A 86 3.83 -1.75 20.64
N TYR A 87 4.81 -1.68 21.53
CA TYR A 87 5.18 -2.76 22.44
C TYR A 87 5.49 -2.20 23.81
N ILE A 88 5.48 -3.06 24.82
CA ILE A 88 5.90 -2.72 26.18
C ILE A 88 7.30 -3.27 26.38
N GLY A 89 8.19 -2.44 26.89
CA GLY A 89 9.56 -2.84 27.22
C GLY A 89 9.59 -3.94 28.29
N THR A 90 10.52 -4.86 28.13
CA THR A 90 10.68 -6.04 29.02
C THR A 90 11.83 -5.91 30.01
N GLY A 91 12.67 -4.88 29.88
CA GLY A 91 13.88 -4.69 30.70
C GLY A 91 15.05 -5.56 30.29
N THR A 92 14.89 -6.41 29.29
CA THR A 92 16.00 -7.24 28.77
C THR A 92 16.79 -6.47 27.73
N TYR A 93 18.11 -6.70 27.63
CA TYR A 93 18.99 -6.04 26.67
C TYR A 93 20.17 -6.94 26.26
N GLY A 94 20.97 -6.44 25.33
CA GLY A 94 22.15 -7.12 24.80
C GLY A 94 21.82 -8.06 23.63
N ALA A 95 22.86 -8.57 22.99
CA ALA A 95 22.79 -9.43 21.81
C ALA A 95 21.99 -10.73 22.04
N SER A 96 21.98 -11.24 23.28
CA SER A 96 21.20 -12.43 23.65
C SER A 96 19.69 -12.16 23.81
N ASN A 97 19.30 -10.90 23.92
CA ASN A 97 17.91 -10.48 24.14
C ASN A 97 17.53 -9.31 23.21
N PRO A 98 17.61 -9.46 21.90
CA PRO A 98 17.31 -8.38 20.98
C PRO A 98 15.81 -8.02 20.99
N CYS A 99 15.48 -6.74 20.87
CA CYS A 99 14.16 -6.32 20.49
C CYS A 99 13.85 -6.78 19.06
N ARG A 100 12.59 -7.08 18.77
CA ARG A 100 12.19 -7.51 17.44
C ARG A 100 10.80 -6.99 17.06
N LEU A 101 10.69 -6.44 15.86
CA LEU A 101 9.43 -6.12 15.20
C LEU A 101 9.27 -6.97 13.95
N THR A 102 8.04 -7.42 13.71
CA THR A 102 7.68 -8.21 12.53
C THR A 102 6.62 -7.48 11.71
N PHE A 103 6.75 -7.53 10.40
CA PHE A 103 5.92 -6.81 9.45
C PHE A 103 5.36 -7.78 8.39
N SER A 104 4.30 -7.38 7.68
CA SER A 104 3.78 -8.12 6.52
C SER A 104 4.50 -7.75 5.20
N PHE A 105 5.57 -6.96 5.28
CA PHE A 105 6.33 -6.45 4.13
C PHE A 105 7.82 -6.32 4.48
N LEU A 106 8.64 -6.07 3.45
CA LEU A 106 10.06 -5.78 3.60
C LEU A 106 10.24 -4.37 4.17
N PRO A 107 10.60 -4.21 5.46
CA PRO A 107 10.78 -2.88 6.04
C PRO A 107 12.07 -2.23 5.53
N LYS A 108 12.00 -0.96 5.15
CA LYS A 108 13.15 -0.14 4.71
C LYS A 108 13.53 0.93 5.71
N PHE A 109 12.53 1.44 6.42
CA PHE A 109 12.71 2.49 7.41
C PHE A 109 11.80 2.20 8.61
N VAL A 110 12.34 2.30 9.82
CA VAL A 110 11.58 2.12 11.05
C VAL A 110 11.98 3.20 12.04
N VAL A 111 10.99 3.83 12.64
CA VAL A 111 11.16 4.75 13.77
C VAL A 111 10.49 4.12 14.97
N VAL A 112 11.17 4.12 16.11
CA VAL A 112 10.65 3.71 17.41
C VAL A 112 10.73 4.91 18.36
N SER A 113 9.65 5.27 19.00
CA SER A 113 9.62 6.35 19.99
C SER A 113 9.12 5.86 21.33
N ARG A 114 9.72 6.34 22.41
CA ARG A 114 9.18 6.14 23.75
C ARG A 114 7.84 6.86 23.90
N GLY A 115 6.84 6.17 24.43
CA GLY A 115 5.60 6.79 24.85
C GLY A 115 5.92 7.82 25.95
N ARG A 116 5.36 9.03 25.82
CA ARG A 116 5.59 10.08 26.78
C ARG A 116 4.78 9.82 28.06
N GLU A 117 5.46 9.55 29.16
CA GLU A 117 4.82 9.69 30.48
C GLU A 117 4.83 11.15 30.90
N ALA A 118 3.77 11.57 31.58
CA ALA A 118 3.58 12.97 32.00
C ALA A 118 4.69 13.49 32.95
N SER A 119 5.51 12.60 33.50
CA SER A 119 6.55 12.90 34.48
C SER A 119 7.97 13.03 33.92
N THR A 120 8.20 12.65 32.67
CA THR A 120 9.54 12.70 32.08
C THR A 120 9.57 13.64 30.87
N SER A 121 10.49 14.61 30.92
CA SER A 121 10.75 15.56 29.82
C SER A 121 11.61 14.95 28.69
N GLU A 122 11.94 13.68 28.78
CA GLU A 122 12.85 13.02 27.85
C GLU A 122 12.09 12.39 26.67
N SER A 123 12.45 12.80 25.47
CA SER A 123 12.01 12.12 24.23
C SER A 123 13.14 11.22 23.75
N VAL A 124 12.85 9.94 23.58
CA VAL A 124 13.79 8.94 23.07
C VAL A 124 13.26 8.39 21.77
N ILE A 125 14.07 8.45 20.72
CA ILE A 125 13.71 7.99 19.38
C ILE A 125 14.81 7.09 18.85
N GLY A 126 14.46 5.90 18.38
CA GLY A 126 15.32 5.03 17.58
C GLY A 126 14.96 5.18 16.10
N ILE A 127 15.97 5.40 15.27
CA ILE A 127 15.82 5.49 13.81
C ILE A 127 16.63 4.38 13.18
N PHE A 128 15.97 3.59 12.32
CA PHE A 128 16.58 2.47 11.62
C PHE A 128 16.35 2.63 10.12
N VAL A 129 17.44 2.61 9.35
CA VAL A 129 17.43 2.62 7.90
C VAL A 129 17.98 1.27 7.43
N ARG A 130 17.26 0.61 6.48
CA ARG A 130 17.70 -0.70 5.99
C ARG A 130 19.09 -0.61 5.37
N ALA A 131 19.89 -1.64 5.63
CA ALA A 131 21.31 -1.78 5.29
C ALA A 131 22.27 -0.95 6.14
N ASP A 132 21.78 -0.30 7.19
CA ASP A 132 22.61 0.40 8.17
C ASP A 132 22.23 0.00 9.59
N HIS A 133 23.04 0.41 10.56
CA HIS A 133 22.73 0.28 11.97
C HIS A 133 21.71 1.34 12.40
N GLY A 134 20.95 1.05 13.45
CA GLY A 134 20.05 2.02 14.04
C GLY A 134 20.79 3.06 14.89
N MET A 135 20.20 4.23 15.02
CA MET A 135 20.66 5.28 15.90
C MET A 135 19.58 5.61 16.93
N LYS A 136 19.95 5.64 18.20
CA LYS A 136 19.11 6.20 19.27
C LYS A 136 19.44 7.68 19.43
N ILE A 137 18.42 8.52 19.43
CA ILE A 137 18.52 9.95 19.73
C ILE A 137 17.74 10.19 21.03
N THR A 138 18.39 10.77 22.01
CA THR A 138 17.76 11.18 23.27
C THR A 138 17.80 12.69 23.36
N GLN A 139 16.64 13.33 23.57
CA GLN A 139 16.57 14.74 23.89
C GLN A 139 16.67 14.89 25.42
N SER A 140 17.88 14.97 25.93
CA SER A 140 18.21 15.23 27.34
C SER A 140 19.36 16.22 27.41
N THR A 141 19.51 16.87 28.55
CA THR A 141 20.66 17.77 28.84
C THR A 141 22.02 17.05 28.80
N ASN A 142 22.00 15.72 28.88
CA ASN A 142 23.16 14.84 28.72
C ASN A 142 22.93 13.95 27.46
N TYR A 143 23.25 14.44 26.29
CA TYR A 143 23.10 13.73 25.02
C TYR A 143 23.91 12.44 25.01
N ALA A 144 23.27 11.32 25.19
CA ALA A 144 23.82 10.01 24.89
C ALA A 144 23.21 9.47 23.62
N SER A 145 23.86 9.67 22.49
CA SER A 145 23.53 8.89 21.28
C SER A 145 24.14 7.49 21.46
N ALA A 146 23.33 6.46 21.24
CA ALA A 146 23.79 5.09 21.24
C ALA A 146 23.59 4.49 19.84
N PHE A 147 24.55 3.65 19.43
CA PHE A 147 24.37 2.84 18.22
C PHE A 147 23.56 1.60 18.59
N LEU A 148 22.51 1.36 17.81
CA LEU A 148 21.68 0.16 17.94
C LEU A 148 22.13 -0.84 16.87
N TYR A 149 22.63 -2.00 17.29
CA TYR A 149 23.03 -3.06 16.35
C TYR A 149 21.78 -3.69 15.73
N ALA A 150 21.48 -3.27 14.51
CA ALA A 150 20.29 -3.70 13.78
C ALA A 150 20.57 -4.88 12.86
N THR A 151 19.70 -5.87 12.90
CA THR A 151 19.66 -7.00 11.97
C THR A 151 18.35 -7.00 11.21
N TRP A 152 18.44 -7.00 9.88
CA TRP A 152 17.31 -6.93 8.98
C TRP A 152 17.02 -8.28 8.33
N ALA A 153 15.77 -8.68 8.32
CA ALA A 153 15.25 -9.78 7.50
C ALA A 153 14.15 -9.27 6.57
N ASP A 154 13.59 -10.16 5.73
CA ASP A 154 12.58 -9.75 4.74
C ASP A 154 11.30 -9.18 5.36
N THR A 155 10.96 -9.66 6.55
CA THR A 155 9.75 -9.23 7.25
C THR A 155 10.01 -8.81 8.69
N SER A 156 11.25 -8.57 9.08
CA SER A 156 11.53 -8.16 10.46
C SER A 156 12.76 -7.27 10.59
N LEU A 157 12.75 -6.49 11.66
CA LEU A 157 13.88 -5.76 12.20
C LEU A 157 14.11 -6.26 13.62
N SER A 158 15.36 -6.59 13.96
CA SER A 158 15.80 -6.82 15.34
C SER A 158 16.92 -5.86 15.66
N TRP A 159 17.02 -5.45 16.92
CA TRP A 159 18.13 -4.61 17.36
C TRP A 159 18.52 -4.91 18.81
N SER A 160 19.77 -4.64 19.14
CA SER A 160 20.32 -4.79 20.49
C SER A 160 21.31 -3.67 20.82
N ASP A 161 21.53 -3.47 22.10
CA ASP A 161 22.54 -2.60 22.66
C ASP A 161 23.05 -3.21 23.98
N GLU A 162 24.35 -3.13 24.24
CA GLU A 162 24.97 -3.70 25.44
C GLU A 162 24.97 -2.70 26.62
N GLY A 163 24.63 -1.43 26.38
CA GLY A 163 24.67 -0.36 27.37
C GLY A 163 23.45 -0.29 28.31
N GLY A 164 22.45 -1.17 28.11
CA GLY A 164 21.32 -1.27 29.01
C GLY A 164 19.97 -1.17 28.32
N GLU A 165 18.91 -1.44 29.10
CA GLU A 165 17.51 -1.48 28.60
C GLU A 165 17.04 -0.16 27.98
N SER A 166 17.43 0.98 28.57
CA SER A 166 17.09 2.32 28.06
C SER A 166 17.77 2.58 26.70
N ASN A 167 19.01 2.15 26.52
CA ASN A 167 19.71 2.29 25.25
C ASN A 167 19.07 1.44 24.17
N GLN A 168 18.63 0.23 24.51
CA GLN A 168 17.97 -0.69 23.60
C GLN A 168 16.51 -0.33 23.30
N LEU A 169 15.95 0.73 23.90
CA LEU A 169 14.51 1.09 23.79
C LEU A 169 13.60 -0.02 24.34
N ASN A 170 13.97 -0.58 25.50
CA ASN A 170 13.29 -1.75 26.06
C ASN A 170 13.14 -1.68 27.60
N GLU A 171 13.04 -0.48 28.16
CA GLU A 171 12.86 -0.30 29.61
C GLU A 171 11.60 -1.00 30.11
N THR A 172 11.72 -1.68 31.25
CA THR A 172 10.64 -2.44 31.87
C THR A 172 9.36 -1.63 32.04
N GLY A 173 8.25 -2.10 31.44
CA GLY A 173 6.92 -1.52 31.58
C GLY A 173 6.69 -0.24 30.78
N ILE A 174 7.67 0.28 30.08
CA ILE A 174 7.55 1.49 29.27
C ILE A 174 6.93 1.16 27.90
N PRO A 175 5.90 1.90 27.45
CA PRO A 175 5.33 1.75 26.12
C PRO A 175 6.23 2.42 25.07
N TYR A 176 6.49 1.71 24.00
CA TYR A 176 7.18 2.20 22.80
C TYR A 176 6.23 2.11 21.60
N HIS A 177 6.20 3.14 20.78
CA HIS A 177 5.42 3.20 19.55
C HIS A 177 6.36 3.14 18.34
N TYR A 178 5.91 2.49 17.29
CA TYR A 178 6.71 2.42 16.07
C TYR A 178 5.92 2.77 14.82
N LEU A 179 6.64 3.30 13.83
CA LEU A 179 6.21 3.48 12.45
C LEU A 179 7.23 2.78 11.55
N ALA A 180 6.76 1.94 10.64
CA ALA A 180 7.60 1.27 9.65
C ALA A 180 7.11 1.56 8.24
N ILE A 181 8.05 1.73 7.30
CA ILE A 181 7.81 1.95 5.87
C ILE A 181 8.56 0.88 5.08
N GLY A 182 7.88 0.28 4.07
CA GLY A 182 8.42 -0.77 3.22
C GLY A 182 8.50 -0.42 1.75
#